data_e5d9cd4160611176e8b50c85aa2745fb
#
_entry.id   e5d9cd4160611176e8b50c85aa2745fb
#
_cell.length_a   1.000
_cell.length_b   1.000
_cell.length_c   1.000
_cell.angle_alpha   90.00
_cell.angle_beta   90.00
_cell.angle_gamma   90.00
#
_symmetry.space_group_name_H-M   'P 1'
#
loop_
_entity.id
_entity.type
_entity.pdbx_description
1 polymer ?
#
loop_
_entity_poly.entity_id
_entity_poly.type
_entity_poly.pdbx_seq_one_letter_code
_entity_poly.pdbx_strand_id
1 'polypeptide(L)'
;VYRKAEQKAIIKYVDQNTGETLENDQVSGKSGEAIDYSTAAKIKYYEDRGYVLVSDEFPAGATYDTDASVDQTWTVTLKHGETPVGPNDPHNPTDPINPNDPNSPTYPATDQWKKDVTSTVKYVVSDGKATAPADNVQNAQWTRTLTLDKVTGKVLSSTPWAANKANYDAVPTPGLTGYYADKGSVASKTVTQENLEETVTYNPLGNLVPKPETPNDPNFPSTPEVKYPNDPTDPSK
;
A
#
# COMPACT_ATOMS: atom_id res chain seq x y z
N VAL A 1 -28.55 -65.91 -15.47
CA VAL A 1 -28.75 -64.45 -15.65
C VAL A 1 -27.43 -63.74 -15.30
N TYR A 2 -26.77 -63.18 -16.32
CA TYR A 2 -25.53 -62.47 -16.14
C TYR A 2 -25.86 -61.10 -15.45
N ARG A 3 -25.46 -60.92 -14.19
CA ARG A 3 -25.60 -59.66 -13.51
C ARG A 3 -24.35 -58.78 -13.82
N LYS A 4 -24.58 -57.57 -14.30
CA LYS A 4 -23.51 -56.58 -14.43
C LYS A 4 -22.90 -56.29 -13.05
N ALA A 5 -21.58 -56.25 -12.95
CA ALA A 5 -20.88 -55.99 -11.71
C ALA A 5 -21.04 -54.52 -11.28
N GLU A 6 -21.12 -54.34 -9.97
CA GLU A 6 -21.04 -53.00 -9.39
C GLU A 6 -19.61 -52.43 -9.53
N GLN A 7 -19.54 -51.22 -9.96
CA GLN A 7 -18.30 -50.50 -10.18
C GLN A 7 -18.30 -49.20 -9.36
N LYS A 8 -17.13 -48.73 -9.00
CA LYS A 8 -16.90 -47.47 -8.31
C LYS A 8 -15.99 -46.58 -9.15
N ALA A 9 -16.24 -45.29 -9.08
CA ALA A 9 -15.36 -44.29 -9.67
C ALA A 9 -15.13 -43.15 -8.68
N ILE A 10 -13.95 -42.58 -8.71
CA ILE A 10 -13.51 -41.51 -7.82
C ILE A 10 -13.13 -40.31 -8.67
N ILE A 11 -13.69 -39.18 -8.35
CA ILE A 11 -13.28 -37.88 -8.90
C ILE A 11 -12.56 -37.13 -7.81
N LYS A 12 -11.28 -36.85 -8.05
CA LYS A 12 -10.34 -36.33 -7.12
C LYS A 12 -10.06 -34.86 -7.44
N TYR A 13 -10.29 -33.97 -6.50
CA TYR A 13 -10.00 -32.53 -6.63
C TYR A 13 -8.69 -32.22 -5.90
N VAL A 14 -7.68 -31.78 -6.63
CA VAL A 14 -6.31 -31.59 -6.09
C VAL A 14 -5.89 -30.14 -6.22
N ASP A 15 -5.33 -29.62 -5.13
CA ASP A 15 -4.66 -28.32 -5.09
C ASP A 15 -3.22 -28.47 -5.59
N GLN A 16 -2.93 -27.91 -6.75
CA GLN A 16 -1.59 -27.97 -7.35
C GLN A 16 -0.54 -27.24 -6.52
N ASN A 17 -0.93 -26.18 -5.83
CA ASN A 17 0.01 -25.37 -5.04
C ASN A 17 0.53 -26.12 -3.81
N THR A 18 -0.33 -26.91 -3.17
CA THR A 18 0.00 -27.64 -1.95
C THR A 18 0.24 -29.12 -2.17
N GLY A 19 -0.25 -29.67 -3.28
CA GLY A 19 -0.27 -31.12 -3.54
C GLY A 19 -1.35 -31.87 -2.76
N GLU A 20 -2.17 -31.16 -1.99
CA GLU A 20 -3.23 -31.78 -1.19
C GLU A 20 -4.44 -32.13 -2.02
N THR A 21 -5.09 -33.25 -1.66
CA THR A 21 -6.41 -33.57 -2.15
C THR A 21 -7.44 -32.76 -1.36
N LEU A 22 -8.16 -31.89 -2.05
CA LEU A 22 -9.19 -31.06 -1.43
C LEU A 22 -10.42 -31.90 -1.05
N GLU A 23 -10.85 -32.75 -1.97
CA GLU A 23 -11.93 -33.71 -1.73
C GLU A 23 -11.95 -34.81 -2.78
N ASN A 24 -12.63 -35.87 -2.46
CA ASN A 24 -12.95 -36.97 -3.38
C ASN A 24 -14.45 -37.11 -3.47
N ASP A 25 -14.99 -37.15 -4.68
CA ASP A 25 -16.37 -37.60 -4.91
C ASP A 25 -16.34 -39.05 -5.38
N GLN A 26 -17.11 -39.91 -4.75
CA GLN A 26 -17.25 -41.29 -5.12
C GLN A 26 -18.62 -41.52 -5.73
N VAL A 27 -18.65 -42.15 -6.88
CA VAL A 27 -19.85 -42.57 -7.58
C VAL A 27 -19.82 -44.08 -7.82
N SER A 28 -20.95 -44.68 -7.94
CA SER A 28 -21.08 -46.14 -8.21
C SER A 28 -22.22 -46.42 -9.14
N GLY A 29 -22.09 -47.49 -9.87
CA GLY A 29 -23.07 -47.98 -10.84
C GLY A 29 -22.62 -49.29 -11.47
N LYS A 30 -23.36 -49.76 -12.44
CA LYS A 30 -23.08 -51.04 -13.10
C LYS A 30 -22.20 -50.86 -14.31
N SER A 31 -21.35 -51.84 -14.57
CA SER A 31 -20.48 -51.88 -15.76
C SER A 31 -21.22 -51.47 -17.03
N GLY A 32 -20.64 -50.55 -17.79
CA GLY A 32 -21.17 -50.04 -19.05
C GLY A 32 -22.27 -49.00 -18.94
N GLU A 33 -22.75 -48.71 -17.72
CA GLU A 33 -23.70 -47.62 -17.53
C GLU A 33 -22.99 -46.27 -17.54
N ALA A 34 -23.70 -45.23 -17.98
CA ALA A 34 -23.18 -43.86 -17.92
C ALA A 34 -22.98 -43.43 -16.48
N ILE A 35 -21.91 -42.73 -16.23
CA ILE A 35 -21.63 -42.08 -14.94
C ILE A 35 -22.42 -40.77 -14.89
N ASP A 36 -23.45 -40.76 -14.03
CA ASP A 36 -24.25 -39.54 -13.81
C ASP A 36 -23.52 -38.62 -12.83
N TYR A 37 -22.57 -37.89 -13.36
CA TYR A 37 -21.76 -36.92 -12.60
C TYR A 37 -21.27 -35.82 -13.52
N SER A 38 -21.19 -34.63 -12.97
CA SER A 38 -20.56 -33.47 -13.62
C SER A 38 -19.63 -32.77 -12.63
N THR A 39 -18.47 -32.40 -13.10
CA THR A 39 -17.48 -31.62 -12.31
C THR A 39 -17.84 -30.15 -12.21
N ALA A 40 -18.79 -29.64 -13.01
CA ALA A 40 -19.06 -28.21 -13.18
C ALA A 40 -19.40 -27.50 -11.86
N ALA A 41 -20.24 -28.10 -11.03
CA ALA A 41 -20.67 -27.49 -9.76
C ALA A 41 -19.53 -27.39 -8.77
N LYS A 42 -18.65 -28.37 -8.68
CA LYS A 42 -17.48 -28.37 -7.80
C LYS A 42 -16.42 -27.42 -8.30
N ILE A 43 -16.17 -27.39 -9.59
CA ILE A 43 -15.23 -26.42 -10.20
C ILE A 43 -15.70 -25.00 -9.89
N LYS A 44 -16.98 -24.69 -10.09
CA LYS A 44 -17.53 -23.38 -9.73
C LYS A 44 -17.39 -23.08 -8.23
N TYR A 45 -17.64 -24.06 -7.38
CA TYR A 45 -17.47 -23.93 -5.94
C TYR A 45 -16.05 -23.49 -5.58
N TYR A 46 -15.03 -24.12 -6.18
CA TYR A 46 -13.63 -23.76 -5.94
C TYR A 46 -13.24 -22.47 -6.63
N GLU A 47 -13.74 -22.18 -7.83
CA GLU A 47 -13.50 -20.90 -8.50
C GLU A 47 -14.05 -19.74 -7.67
N ASP A 48 -15.21 -19.88 -7.07
CA ASP A 48 -15.78 -18.90 -6.15
C ASP A 48 -14.90 -18.66 -4.92
N ARG A 49 -14.02 -19.59 -4.60
CA ARG A 49 -13.08 -19.55 -3.47
C ARG A 49 -11.65 -19.21 -3.85
N GLY A 50 -11.45 -18.74 -5.07
CA GLY A 50 -10.16 -18.23 -5.53
C GLY A 50 -9.30 -19.22 -6.27
N TYR A 51 -9.78 -20.42 -6.51
CA TYR A 51 -9.08 -21.41 -7.34
C TYR A 51 -9.27 -21.16 -8.82
N VAL A 52 -8.33 -21.63 -9.61
CA VAL A 52 -8.36 -21.62 -11.08
C VAL A 52 -8.20 -23.05 -11.57
N LEU A 53 -9.05 -23.46 -12.50
CA LEU A 53 -8.97 -24.77 -13.11
C LEU A 53 -7.70 -24.89 -13.96
N VAL A 54 -6.91 -25.93 -13.69
CA VAL A 54 -5.74 -26.28 -14.51
C VAL A 54 -6.12 -27.37 -15.51
N SER A 55 -6.74 -28.46 -15.02
CA SER A 55 -7.18 -29.56 -15.87
C SER A 55 -8.34 -30.30 -15.22
N ASP A 56 -9.20 -30.84 -16.07
CA ASP A 56 -10.32 -31.71 -15.70
C ASP A 56 -10.21 -32.99 -16.54
N GLU A 57 -9.81 -34.07 -15.88
CA GLU A 57 -9.64 -35.36 -16.55
C GLU A 57 -10.97 -36.13 -16.72
N PHE A 58 -12.06 -35.68 -16.06
CA PHE A 58 -13.32 -36.36 -16.15
C PHE A 58 -13.92 -36.19 -17.55
N PRO A 59 -14.03 -37.28 -18.34
CA PRO A 59 -14.45 -37.14 -19.73
C PRO A 59 -15.96 -36.98 -19.87
N ALA A 60 -16.37 -36.22 -20.87
CA ALA A 60 -17.77 -36.19 -21.25
C ALA A 60 -18.24 -37.59 -21.70
N GLY A 61 -19.41 -38.03 -21.21
CA GLY A 61 -19.95 -39.34 -21.55
C GLY A 61 -19.21 -40.50 -20.91
N ALA A 62 -18.53 -40.30 -19.80
CA ALA A 62 -17.86 -41.35 -19.05
C ALA A 62 -18.82 -42.52 -18.70
N THR A 63 -18.33 -43.72 -18.80
CA THR A 63 -19.06 -44.94 -18.42
C THR A 63 -18.25 -45.75 -17.43
N TYR A 64 -18.94 -46.53 -16.60
CA TYR A 64 -18.30 -47.49 -15.70
C TYR A 64 -17.62 -48.59 -16.51
N ASP A 65 -16.37 -48.92 -16.17
CA ASP A 65 -15.61 -49.96 -16.83
C ASP A 65 -16.04 -51.38 -16.36
N THR A 66 -15.26 -52.36 -16.75
CA THR A 66 -15.52 -53.77 -16.41
C THR A 66 -14.58 -54.34 -15.36
N ASP A 67 -13.61 -53.56 -14.90
CA ASP A 67 -12.62 -53.99 -13.91
C ASP A 67 -13.03 -53.59 -12.49
N ALA A 68 -13.62 -54.53 -11.77
CA ALA A 68 -14.05 -54.33 -10.40
C ALA A 68 -12.91 -54.39 -9.38
N SER A 69 -11.70 -54.71 -9.79
CA SER A 69 -10.53 -54.78 -8.91
C SER A 69 -9.87 -53.45 -8.67
N VAL A 70 -10.10 -52.49 -9.56
CA VAL A 70 -9.52 -51.14 -9.50
C VAL A 70 -10.62 -50.11 -9.75
N ASP A 71 -10.76 -49.18 -8.85
CA ASP A 71 -11.67 -48.04 -9.02
C ASP A 71 -11.14 -47.08 -10.10
N GLN A 72 -12.03 -46.69 -11.02
CA GLN A 72 -11.69 -45.63 -11.96
C GLN A 72 -11.44 -44.32 -11.16
N THR A 73 -10.38 -43.62 -11.51
CA THR A 73 -10.05 -42.37 -10.85
C THR A 73 -9.71 -41.30 -11.88
N TRP A 74 -10.35 -40.16 -11.76
CA TRP A 74 -10.02 -38.95 -12.53
C TRP A 74 -9.67 -37.84 -11.60
N THR A 75 -8.70 -37.04 -12.01
CA THR A 75 -8.21 -35.90 -11.23
C THR A 75 -8.62 -34.59 -11.88
N VAL A 76 -9.20 -33.73 -11.07
CA VAL A 76 -9.44 -32.33 -11.40
C VAL A 76 -8.36 -31.51 -10.66
N THR A 77 -7.51 -30.87 -11.40
CA THR A 77 -6.40 -30.09 -10.84
C THR A 77 -6.76 -28.62 -10.83
N LEU A 78 -6.66 -28.03 -9.67
CA LEU A 78 -6.91 -26.62 -9.39
C LEU A 78 -5.62 -25.98 -8.87
N LYS A 79 -5.43 -24.71 -9.15
CA LYS A 79 -4.35 -23.90 -8.56
C LYS A 79 -4.92 -22.66 -7.90
N HIS A 80 -4.15 -22.04 -7.01
CA HIS A 80 -4.56 -20.78 -6.44
C HIS A 80 -4.51 -19.66 -7.50
N GLY A 81 -5.59 -18.92 -7.61
CA GLY A 81 -5.61 -17.67 -8.37
C GLY A 81 -4.84 -16.59 -7.66
N GLU A 82 -4.43 -15.58 -8.40
CA GLU A 82 -3.72 -14.43 -7.88
C GLU A 82 -4.46 -13.14 -8.23
N THR A 83 -4.33 -12.13 -7.40
CA THR A 83 -4.96 -10.82 -7.63
C THR A 83 -4.07 -9.70 -7.12
N PRO A 84 -3.98 -8.57 -7.84
CA PRO A 84 -3.24 -7.43 -7.36
C PRO A 84 -4.06 -6.57 -6.39
N VAL A 85 -3.35 -5.86 -5.52
CA VAL A 85 -3.86 -4.69 -4.78
C VAL A 85 -2.81 -3.60 -4.79
N GLY A 86 -3.21 -2.40 -5.13
CA GLY A 86 -2.29 -1.27 -5.24
C GLY A 86 -2.99 -0.04 -5.80
N PRO A 87 -2.22 0.97 -6.25
CA PRO A 87 -2.80 2.23 -6.73
C PRO A 87 -3.68 2.08 -7.98
N ASN A 88 -3.42 1.09 -8.83
CA ASN A 88 -4.23 0.81 -10.03
C ASN A 88 -5.41 -0.13 -9.75
N ASP A 89 -5.34 -0.86 -8.65
CA ASP A 89 -6.37 -1.82 -8.20
C ASP A 89 -6.60 -1.63 -6.70
N PRO A 90 -7.14 -0.47 -6.29
CA PRO A 90 -7.34 -0.18 -4.87
C PRO A 90 -8.51 -0.98 -4.29
N HIS A 91 -8.30 -1.54 -3.11
CA HIS A 91 -9.33 -2.22 -2.35
C HIS A 91 -9.23 -1.85 -0.88
N ASN A 92 -10.38 -1.79 -0.22
CA ASN A 92 -10.45 -1.56 1.22
C ASN A 92 -10.15 -2.85 2.00
N PRO A 93 -9.58 -2.76 3.22
CA PRO A 93 -9.25 -3.95 4.02
C PRO A 93 -10.44 -4.83 4.38
N THR A 94 -11.65 -4.30 4.34
CA THR A 94 -12.89 -5.05 4.64
C THR A 94 -13.47 -5.75 3.43
N ASP A 95 -12.99 -5.45 2.23
CA ASP A 95 -13.50 -6.05 1.00
C ASP A 95 -13.08 -7.52 0.91
N PRO A 96 -13.99 -8.42 0.54
CA PRO A 96 -13.63 -9.81 0.29
C PRO A 96 -12.83 -9.93 -1.00
N ILE A 97 -11.79 -10.75 -0.99
CA ILE A 97 -11.03 -11.09 -2.20
C ILE A 97 -11.91 -11.88 -3.18
N ASN A 98 -12.72 -12.78 -2.64
CA ASN A 98 -13.64 -13.61 -3.42
C ASN A 98 -15.09 -13.27 -3.02
N PRO A 99 -15.77 -12.37 -3.74
CA PRO A 99 -17.09 -11.87 -3.33
C PRO A 99 -18.18 -12.95 -3.21
N ASN A 100 -18.04 -14.05 -3.95
CA ASN A 100 -19.02 -15.15 -3.94
C ASN A 100 -18.74 -16.20 -2.84
N ASP A 101 -17.67 -16.02 -2.07
CA ASP A 101 -17.31 -16.89 -0.95
C ASP A 101 -17.66 -16.17 0.37
N PRO A 102 -18.63 -16.69 1.15
CA PRO A 102 -19.00 -16.07 2.43
C PRO A 102 -17.87 -16.11 3.47
N ASN A 103 -16.87 -16.97 3.29
CA ASN A 103 -15.68 -17.07 4.15
C ASN A 103 -14.41 -16.57 3.47
N SER A 104 -14.55 -15.70 2.47
CA SER A 104 -13.41 -15.18 1.73
C SER A 104 -12.40 -14.47 2.65
N PRO A 105 -11.09 -14.67 2.42
CA PRO A 105 -10.11 -13.75 2.97
C PRO A 105 -10.37 -12.33 2.46
N THR A 106 -9.98 -11.34 3.25
CA THR A 106 -10.12 -9.93 2.93
C THR A 106 -8.79 -9.36 2.43
N TYR A 107 -8.88 -8.24 1.72
CA TYR A 107 -7.68 -7.51 1.29
C TYR A 107 -6.87 -7.05 2.51
N PRO A 108 -5.54 -6.93 2.37
CA PRO A 108 -4.67 -6.48 3.47
C PRO A 108 -4.94 -5.03 3.85
N ALA A 109 -4.44 -4.63 5.01
CA ALA A 109 -4.49 -3.24 5.45
C ALA A 109 -3.85 -2.31 4.41
N THR A 110 -4.44 -1.15 4.19
CA THR A 110 -4.04 -0.20 3.16
C THR A 110 -2.59 0.26 3.34
N ASP A 111 -2.09 0.34 4.58
CA ASP A 111 -0.72 0.74 4.88
C ASP A 111 0.35 -0.26 4.38
N GLN A 112 -0.07 -1.46 3.99
CA GLN A 112 0.84 -2.42 3.36
C GLN A 112 1.22 -2.06 1.92
N TRP A 113 0.42 -1.24 1.24
CA TRP A 113 0.69 -0.85 -0.14
C TRP A 113 0.67 0.66 -0.39
N LYS A 114 0.29 1.47 0.60
CA LYS A 114 0.17 2.93 0.49
C LYS A 114 0.65 3.59 1.77
N LYS A 115 1.50 4.61 1.64
CA LYS A 115 1.98 5.44 2.74
C LYS A 115 1.88 6.90 2.36
N ASP A 116 1.17 7.69 3.16
CA ASP A 116 1.16 9.14 3.04
C ASP A 116 2.24 9.72 3.95
N VAL A 117 3.04 10.61 3.42
CA VAL A 117 4.11 11.29 4.15
C VAL A 117 4.03 12.79 3.92
N THR A 118 4.58 13.54 4.84
CA THR A 118 4.59 15.01 4.81
C THR A 118 5.97 15.55 5.02
N SER A 119 6.20 16.76 4.51
CA SER A 119 7.29 17.62 4.93
C SER A 119 6.69 18.92 5.46
N THR A 120 6.94 19.21 6.71
CA THR A 120 6.37 20.36 7.41
C THR A 120 7.48 21.34 7.77
N VAL A 121 7.26 22.60 7.42
CA VAL A 121 8.05 23.72 7.96
C VAL A 121 7.19 24.40 9.01
N LYS A 122 7.68 24.40 10.24
CA LYS A 122 7.07 25.10 11.37
C LYS A 122 7.74 26.44 11.60
N TYR A 123 6.95 27.43 11.98
CA TYR A 123 7.41 28.77 12.26
C TYR A 123 7.16 29.13 13.71
N VAL A 124 8.19 29.59 14.40
CA VAL A 124 8.15 29.92 15.82
C VAL A 124 8.64 31.35 16.01
N VAL A 125 7.94 32.10 16.84
CA VAL A 125 8.34 33.47 17.27
C VAL A 125 8.97 33.35 18.65
N SER A 126 10.25 33.68 18.78
CA SER A 126 11.04 33.41 19.99
C SER A 126 10.56 34.16 21.23
N ASP A 127 10.04 35.36 21.07
CA ASP A 127 9.52 36.17 22.20
C ASP A 127 8.01 35.99 22.44
N GLY A 128 7.33 35.27 21.60
CA GLY A 128 5.90 35.00 21.71
C GLY A 128 4.99 36.22 21.52
N LYS A 129 5.53 37.36 21.02
CA LYS A 129 4.80 38.63 20.92
C LYS A 129 4.16 38.87 19.54
N ALA A 130 4.29 37.95 18.62
CA ALA A 130 3.65 38.02 17.33
C ALA A 130 3.11 36.62 16.94
N THR A 131 2.17 36.65 16.02
CA THR A 131 1.62 35.39 15.45
C THR A 131 2.57 34.87 14.37
N ALA A 132 3.09 33.67 14.55
CA ALA A 132 3.90 33.00 13.54
C ALA A 132 3.07 32.72 12.29
N PRO A 133 3.71 32.69 11.10
CA PRO A 133 3.06 32.13 9.91
C PRO A 133 2.57 30.70 10.17
N ALA A 134 1.50 30.34 9.47
CA ALA A 134 1.01 28.97 9.50
C ALA A 134 2.06 27.98 8.98
N ASP A 135 2.03 26.76 9.50
CA ASP A 135 2.88 25.68 9.01
C ASP A 135 2.77 25.53 7.50
N ASN A 136 3.91 25.34 6.85
CA ASN A 136 3.94 24.94 5.45
C ASN A 136 4.01 23.42 5.38
N VAL A 137 2.97 22.79 4.85
CA VAL A 137 2.87 21.33 4.74
C VAL A 137 2.84 20.92 3.27
N GLN A 138 3.78 20.08 2.89
CA GLN A 138 3.79 19.43 1.59
C GLN A 138 3.54 17.94 1.77
N ASN A 139 2.81 17.35 0.83
CA ASN A 139 2.43 15.95 0.89
C ASN A 139 3.12 15.16 -0.22
N ALA A 140 3.46 13.92 0.10
CA ALA A 140 3.87 12.93 -0.87
C ALA A 140 3.24 11.59 -0.52
N GLN A 141 3.23 10.68 -1.49
CA GLN A 141 2.65 9.37 -1.31
C GLN A 141 3.58 8.31 -1.89
N TRP A 142 3.82 7.27 -1.10
CA TRP A 142 4.50 6.06 -1.53
C TRP A 142 3.47 4.98 -1.79
N THR A 143 3.63 4.28 -2.88
CA THR A 143 2.79 3.13 -3.22
C THR A 143 3.61 1.98 -3.74
N ARG A 144 3.05 0.80 -3.62
CA ARG A 144 3.51 -0.41 -4.27
C ARG A 144 2.31 -1.27 -4.64
N THR A 145 2.51 -2.26 -5.47
CA THR A 145 1.49 -3.24 -5.81
C THR A 145 1.84 -4.57 -5.16
N LEU A 146 0.88 -5.11 -4.43
CA LEU A 146 0.98 -6.45 -3.85
C LEU A 146 0.28 -7.43 -4.77
N THR A 147 0.85 -8.63 -4.91
CA THR A 147 0.18 -9.77 -5.53
C THR A 147 -0.26 -10.71 -4.41
N LEU A 148 -1.57 -10.99 -4.36
CA LEU A 148 -2.18 -11.81 -3.33
C LEU A 148 -2.56 -13.17 -3.87
N ASP A 149 -2.43 -14.20 -3.01
CA ASP A 149 -3.06 -15.49 -3.21
C ASP A 149 -4.56 -15.36 -2.94
N LYS A 150 -5.39 -15.67 -3.92
CA LYS A 150 -6.85 -15.53 -3.80
C LYS A 150 -7.48 -16.52 -2.83
N VAL A 151 -6.84 -17.65 -2.59
CA VAL A 151 -7.35 -18.69 -1.69
C VAL A 151 -7.02 -18.36 -0.23
N THR A 152 -5.77 -17.99 0.04
CA THR A 152 -5.27 -17.79 1.39
C THR A 152 -5.29 -16.32 1.84
N GLY A 153 -5.32 -15.39 0.90
CA GLY A 153 -5.18 -13.96 1.18
C GLY A 153 -3.75 -13.51 1.45
N LYS A 154 -2.77 -14.40 1.36
CA LYS A 154 -1.37 -14.09 1.65
C LYS A 154 -0.75 -13.25 0.54
N VAL A 155 0.15 -12.35 0.92
CA VAL A 155 0.99 -11.61 -0.02
C VAL A 155 2.06 -12.54 -0.57
N LEU A 156 2.05 -12.74 -1.88
CA LEU A 156 3.02 -13.58 -2.58
C LEU A 156 4.24 -12.79 -3.02
N SER A 157 4.05 -11.57 -3.45
CA SER A 157 5.09 -10.67 -3.93
C SER A 157 4.66 -9.21 -3.83
N SER A 158 5.60 -8.30 -3.96
CA SER A 158 5.35 -6.88 -4.02
C SER A 158 6.33 -6.20 -4.95
N THR A 159 5.86 -5.14 -5.62
CA THR A 159 6.75 -4.23 -6.33
C THR A 159 7.54 -3.38 -5.31
N PRO A 160 8.66 -2.79 -5.71
CA PRO A 160 9.32 -1.79 -4.86
C PRO A 160 8.40 -0.61 -4.54
N TRP A 161 8.59 0.00 -3.38
CA TRP A 161 7.95 1.25 -3.05
C TRP A 161 8.38 2.35 -4.02
N ALA A 162 7.43 3.13 -4.51
CA ALA A 162 7.68 4.27 -5.38
C ALA A 162 6.92 5.49 -4.88
N ALA A 163 7.60 6.63 -4.85
CA ALA A 163 6.99 7.90 -4.50
C ALA A 163 6.34 8.56 -5.71
N ASN A 164 5.26 9.30 -5.49
CA ASN A 164 4.59 10.07 -6.54
C ASN A 164 5.38 11.32 -6.97
N LYS A 165 6.39 11.71 -6.21
CA LYS A 165 7.35 12.78 -6.54
C LYS A 165 8.69 12.51 -5.88
N ALA A 166 9.77 13.01 -6.50
CA ALA A 166 11.13 12.77 -6.01
C ALA A 166 11.51 13.70 -4.86
N ASN A 167 11.06 14.94 -4.90
CA ASN A 167 11.48 16.00 -3.96
C ASN A 167 10.30 16.85 -3.52
N TYR A 168 10.39 17.36 -2.29
CA TYR A 168 9.60 18.50 -1.84
C TYR A 168 10.23 19.78 -2.35
N ASP A 169 9.39 20.79 -2.61
CA ASP A 169 9.86 22.09 -3.06
C ASP A 169 10.59 22.84 -1.95
N ALA A 170 11.54 23.69 -2.34
CA ALA A 170 12.10 24.66 -1.44
C ALA A 170 11.02 25.63 -0.95
N VAL A 171 11.11 26.04 0.31
CA VAL A 171 10.13 26.91 0.95
C VAL A 171 10.77 28.22 1.32
N PRO A 172 10.50 29.31 0.57
CA PRO A 172 10.94 30.66 0.97
C PRO A 172 10.34 31.01 2.33
N THR A 173 11.14 31.60 3.20
CA THR A 173 10.67 32.02 4.52
C THR A 173 9.77 33.25 4.37
N PRO A 174 8.53 33.24 4.87
CA PRO A 174 7.68 34.41 4.87
C PRO A 174 8.26 35.52 5.73
N GLY A 175 8.13 36.78 5.28
CA GLY A 175 8.46 37.93 6.09
C GLY A 175 7.51 38.09 7.28
N LEU A 176 8.05 38.55 8.42
CA LEU A 176 7.27 38.87 9.60
C LEU A 176 7.73 40.22 10.12
N THR A 177 6.85 41.24 10.06
CA THR A 177 7.18 42.61 10.46
C THR A 177 7.70 42.66 11.87
N GLY A 178 8.86 43.31 12.06
CA GLY A 178 9.51 43.46 13.36
C GLY A 178 10.40 42.29 13.76
N TYR A 179 10.56 41.31 12.89
CA TYR A 179 11.36 40.11 13.16
C TYR A 179 12.28 39.78 11.99
N TYR A 180 13.30 38.99 12.28
CA TYR A 180 14.14 38.35 11.28
C TYR A 180 14.12 36.81 11.51
N ALA A 181 14.20 36.07 10.45
CA ALA A 181 14.22 34.62 10.53
C ALA A 181 15.66 34.07 10.62
N ASP A 182 15.84 32.96 11.30
CA ASP A 182 17.13 32.25 11.35
C ASP A 182 17.49 31.53 10.04
N LYS A 183 16.50 31.36 9.16
CA LYS A 183 16.66 30.76 7.83
C LYS A 183 15.89 31.58 6.81
N GLY A 184 16.55 31.97 5.72
CA GLY A 184 15.90 32.70 4.62
C GLY A 184 15.03 31.80 3.74
N SER A 185 15.29 30.52 3.75
CA SER A 185 14.51 29.49 3.08
C SER A 185 14.80 28.12 3.67
N VAL A 186 13.92 27.20 3.43
CA VAL A 186 14.15 25.77 3.66
C VAL A 186 14.40 25.12 2.31
N ALA A 187 15.55 24.48 2.16
CA ALA A 187 15.93 23.87 0.89
C ALA A 187 14.99 22.72 0.49
N SER A 188 14.90 22.48 -0.81
CA SER A 188 14.26 21.29 -1.35
C SER A 188 14.83 20.03 -0.70
N LYS A 189 13.97 19.09 -0.36
CA LYS A 189 14.35 17.82 0.31
C LYS A 189 13.89 16.65 -0.51
N THR A 190 14.69 15.58 -0.50
CA THR A 190 14.28 14.30 -1.08
C THR A 190 13.10 13.72 -0.31
N VAL A 191 12.10 13.25 -1.03
CA VAL A 191 10.97 12.52 -0.44
C VAL A 191 11.46 11.18 0.11
N THR A 192 11.20 10.94 1.39
CA THR A 192 11.50 9.68 2.08
C THR A 192 10.22 9.03 2.56
N GLN A 193 10.30 7.83 3.08
CA GLN A 193 9.13 7.14 3.67
C GLN A 193 8.78 7.63 5.08
N GLU A 194 9.53 8.59 5.60
CA GLU A 194 9.29 9.22 6.89
C GLU A 194 8.76 10.63 6.72
N ASN A 195 8.00 11.10 7.70
CA ASN A 195 7.61 12.50 7.77
C ASN A 195 8.84 13.35 8.12
N LEU A 196 8.99 14.45 7.40
CA LEU A 196 10.07 15.42 7.62
C LEU A 196 9.52 16.66 8.29
N GLU A 197 10.32 17.27 9.15
CA GLU A 197 9.98 18.50 9.86
C GLU A 197 11.20 19.39 9.98
N GLU A 198 11.00 20.68 9.80
CA GLU A 198 12.02 21.70 10.02
C GLU A 198 11.37 22.93 10.65
N THR A 199 12.08 23.58 11.55
CA THR A 199 11.60 24.76 12.26
C THR A 199 12.39 25.98 11.84
N VAL A 200 11.68 27.06 11.50
CA VAL A 200 12.22 28.39 11.28
C VAL A 200 11.85 29.27 12.48
N THR A 201 12.84 29.91 13.09
CA THR A 201 12.63 30.74 14.25
C THR A 201 12.78 32.23 13.87
N TYR A 202 11.75 33.00 14.23
CA TYR A 202 11.74 34.45 14.10
C TYR A 202 12.21 35.10 15.41
N ASN A 203 13.23 35.91 15.32
CA ASN A 203 13.75 36.68 16.44
C ASN A 203 13.42 38.14 16.27
N PRO A 204 13.11 38.87 17.37
CA PRO A 204 12.78 40.28 17.26
C PRO A 204 13.97 41.08 16.74
N LEU A 205 13.67 42.05 15.90
CA LEU A 205 14.66 43.06 15.50
C LEU A 205 15.03 43.88 16.75
N GLY A 206 16.33 44.00 16.98
CA GLY A 206 16.83 44.82 18.06
C GLY A 206 16.43 46.29 17.89
N ASN A 207 16.34 47.00 18.99
CA ASN A 207 16.16 48.42 18.93
C ASN A 207 17.36 49.04 18.22
N LEU A 208 17.07 50.04 17.38
CA LEU A 208 18.12 50.89 16.83
C LEU A 208 18.80 51.63 17.97
N VAL A 209 20.03 51.27 18.26
CA VAL A 209 20.80 51.95 19.30
C VAL A 209 21.67 53.01 18.64
N PRO A 210 21.48 54.29 18.95
CA PRO A 210 22.34 55.32 18.45
C PRO A 210 23.79 55.09 18.93
N LYS A 211 24.72 55.04 17.98
CA LYS A 211 26.14 54.98 18.29
C LYS A 211 26.80 56.32 17.90
N PRO A 212 27.54 56.96 18.81
CA PRO A 212 28.22 58.24 18.50
C PRO A 212 29.26 58.01 17.39
N GLU A 213 29.23 58.82 16.36
CA GLU A 213 30.26 58.79 15.32
C GLU A 213 31.63 59.22 15.85
N THR A 214 31.60 60.07 16.83
CA THR A 214 32.81 60.55 17.53
C THR A 214 32.64 60.35 19.02
N PRO A 215 33.05 59.22 19.56
CA PRO A 215 32.66 58.74 20.90
C PRO A 215 33.08 59.66 22.03
N ASN A 216 33.98 60.65 21.83
CA ASN A 216 34.49 61.47 22.87
C ASN A 216 34.51 63.00 22.51
N ASP A 217 33.73 63.41 21.53
CA ASP A 217 33.61 64.79 21.15
C ASP A 217 32.32 65.41 21.74
N PRO A 218 32.42 66.25 22.78
CA PRO A 218 31.26 66.85 23.42
C PRO A 218 30.57 67.92 22.57
N ASN A 219 31.16 68.31 21.44
CA ASN A 219 30.59 69.32 20.58
C ASN A 219 29.83 68.82 19.39
N PHE A 220 29.91 67.51 19.17
CA PHE A 220 29.14 66.84 18.10
C PHE A 220 28.04 66.04 18.69
N PRO A 221 26.77 66.26 18.28
CA PRO A 221 25.71 65.34 18.61
C PRO A 221 26.07 64.01 18.02
N SER A 222 25.96 62.96 18.84
CA SER A 222 26.19 61.61 18.41
C SER A 222 25.26 61.27 17.25
N THR A 223 25.84 60.94 16.10
CA THR A 223 25.09 60.42 15.00
C THR A 223 24.79 58.99 15.34
N PRO A 224 23.52 58.61 15.37
CA PRO A 224 23.16 57.22 15.70
C PRO A 224 23.68 56.25 14.64
N GLU A 225 24.46 55.29 15.05
CA GLU A 225 24.70 54.11 14.20
C GLU A 225 23.43 53.28 14.17
N VAL A 226 22.82 53.24 13.00
CA VAL A 226 21.65 52.42 12.77
C VAL A 226 22.14 51.05 12.39
N LYS A 227 21.99 50.08 13.29
CA LYS A 227 22.13 48.69 12.92
C LYS A 227 20.85 48.23 12.22
N TYR A 228 20.99 47.93 10.96
CA TYR A 228 19.90 47.31 10.23
C TYR A 228 19.81 45.85 10.65
N PRO A 229 18.59 45.34 10.84
CA PRO A 229 18.38 43.92 11.09
C PRO A 229 18.73 43.12 9.84
N ASN A 230 19.07 41.87 10.04
CA ASN A 230 19.18 40.93 8.94
C ASN A 230 17.87 40.89 8.14
N ASP A 231 17.98 40.64 6.84
CA ASP A 231 16.82 40.37 5.99
C ASP A 231 16.00 39.22 6.60
N PRO A 232 14.69 39.41 6.86
CA PRO A 232 13.86 38.35 7.44
C PRO A 232 13.79 37.10 6.59
N THR A 233 14.06 37.16 5.28
CA THR A 233 14.04 36.04 4.36
C THR A 233 15.43 35.49 4.06
N ASP A 234 16.47 36.16 4.45
CA ASP A 234 17.88 35.77 4.26
C ASP A 234 18.73 36.22 5.44
N PRO A 235 18.86 35.43 6.50
CA PRO A 235 19.59 35.79 7.70
C PRO A 235 21.10 35.88 7.48
N SER A 236 21.60 35.54 6.30
CA SER A 236 23.02 35.67 5.97
C SER A 236 23.41 37.08 5.49
N LYS A 237 22.46 37.99 5.28
CA LYS A 237 22.64 39.37 4.80
C LYS A 237 22.39 40.39 5.88
#